data_3c53900e29f358355c54e696650c9515
#
_entry.id   3c53900e29f358355c54e696650c9515
#
_cell.length_a   1.000
_cell.length_b   1.000
_cell.length_c   1.000
_cell.angle_alpha   90.00
_cell.angle_beta   90.00
_cell.angle_gamma   90.00
#
_symmetry.space_group_name_H-M   'P 1'
#
loop_
_entity.id
_entity.type
_entity.pdbx_description
1 polymer ?
#
loop_
_entity_poly.entity_id
_entity_poly.type
_entity_poly.pdbx_seq_one_letter_code
_entity_poly.pdbx_strand_id
1 'polypeptide(L)'
;MLLVRNIRLPLSCPDPDAEAAAQALHILRVPAHKAARCGVAKLSVDARHGKPVLVYTMAITLKDEGEESAYAGASPCVCFTQPARFSFSVGDTALKTRPVVVGLGPAGLFAALLLARSGFRPLVLERGPELDERVKAVEHFEKTGELNLNANIQFGEGGAGTFSDGKLTTRVGDPLCAFVTDAFLQHGAPADIAWRQKPHVGTDLLRGIIRSIRQEIIALGGEVRFNTALTGLKIENGALAGIETTAGDFACEQLILAVGHSARDTFAMLHGSGLPLECKPFSVGFRAEHLQTEIDKSLYHAAAGHPVLPVGEYQLSQHVSGGRCVYTFCMCPGGSVCAAASEENAVVTNGMSLHARNGKNANAAVVVSVDGRDFDNDPTKAVAFQRQLEQAAYRAGGGGYLAPAETVGSFLAGRGQLELGAVQPTYPRGVTPADLGALLPDELSSALRDGLNSFGRKLAAYRAPDAVLTGLETRTSSPVRLLRDKETLVCEALPGLYPCGEGAGYAGGIMTAAVDGVRCAAALMKRYKPCE
;
A
#
# COMPACT_ATOMS: atom_id res chain seq x y z
N MET A 1 -5.48 30.54 1.87
CA MET A 1 -6.01 29.87 0.67
C MET A 1 -7.46 29.50 0.90
N LEU A 2 -8.34 29.82 -0.03
CA LEU A 2 -9.76 29.48 0.01
C LEU A 2 -10.02 28.18 -0.75
N LEU A 3 -10.80 27.27 -0.18
CA LEU A 3 -11.28 26.07 -0.88
C LEU A 3 -12.76 26.26 -1.22
N VAL A 4 -13.09 26.16 -2.51
CA VAL A 4 -14.47 26.18 -3.02
C VAL A 4 -14.81 24.76 -3.45
N ARG A 5 -15.73 24.13 -2.71
CA ARG A 5 -16.06 22.70 -2.83
C ARG A 5 -17.31 22.46 -3.65
N ASN A 6 -17.46 21.22 -4.11
CA ASN A 6 -18.68 20.70 -4.73
C ASN A 6 -19.10 21.41 -6.03
N ILE A 7 -18.14 21.87 -6.83
CA ILE A 7 -18.40 22.37 -8.18
C ILE A 7 -18.61 21.16 -9.09
N ARG A 8 -19.78 21.06 -9.70
CA ARG A 8 -20.20 19.90 -10.50
C ARG A 8 -20.28 20.27 -11.97
N LEU A 9 -19.52 19.57 -12.81
CA LEU A 9 -19.46 19.80 -14.25
C LEU A 9 -19.83 18.54 -15.02
N PRO A 10 -20.58 18.67 -16.14
CA PRO A 10 -20.85 17.53 -17.02
C PRO A 10 -19.58 17.12 -17.77
N LEU A 11 -19.52 15.86 -18.21
CA LEU A 11 -18.40 15.35 -19.02
C LEU A 11 -18.26 16.08 -20.36
N SER A 12 -19.34 16.69 -20.86
CA SER A 12 -19.34 17.46 -22.11
C SER A 12 -18.72 18.86 -22.00
N CYS A 13 -18.25 19.25 -20.81
CA CYS A 13 -17.59 20.56 -20.64
C CYS A 13 -16.25 20.54 -21.41
N PRO A 14 -16.02 21.49 -22.34
CA PRO A 14 -14.81 21.47 -23.18
C PRO A 14 -13.51 21.72 -22.40
N ASP A 15 -13.56 22.62 -21.42
CA ASP A 15 -12.46 22.96 -20.53
C ASP A 15 -12.97 22.95 -19.07
N PRO A 16 -13.02 21.77 -18.45
CA PRO A 16 -13.60 21.65 -17.12
C PRO A 16 -12.78 22.35 -16.03
N ASP A 17 -11.45 22.48 -16.18
CA ASP A 17 -10.61 23.15 -15.19
C ASP A 17 -10.84 24.67 -15.20
N ALA A 18 -10.90 25.29 -16.40
CA ALA A 18 -11.21 26.72 -16.55
C ALA A 18 -12.62 27.05 -16.08
N GLU A 19 -13.61 26.22 -16.42
CA GLU A 19 -14.99 26.39 -15.97
C GLU A 19 -15.12 26.24 -14.45
N ALA A 20 -14.46 25.26 -13.85
CA ALA A 20 -14.43 25.10 -12.39
C ALA A 20 -13.82 26.32 -11.69
N ALA A 21 -12.76 26.89 -12.26
CA ALA A 21 -12.14 28.11 -11.73
C ALA A 21 -13.07 29.33 -11.84
N ALA A 22 -13.75 29.50 -12.98
CA ALA A 22 -14.71 30.57 -13.18
C ALA A 22 -15.88 30.46 -12.17
N GLN A 23 -16.45 29.29 -12.02
CA GLN A 23 -17.53 29.06 -11.04
C GLN A 23 -17.05 29.28 -9.60
N ALA A 24 -15.82 28.89 -9.25
CA ALA A 24 -15.27 29.14 -7.92
C ALA A 24 -15.17 30.64 -7.62
N LEU A 25 -14.66 31.44 -8.56
CA LEU A 25 -14.57 32.88 -8.43
C LEU A 25 -15.95 33.53 -8.33
N HIS A 26 -16.92 33.04 -9.11
CA HIS A 26 -18.32 33.52 -9.04
C HIS A 26 -18.95 33.25 -7.67
N ILE A 27 -18.78 32.03 -7.13
CA ILE A 27 -19.25 31.64 -5.77
C ILE A 27 -18.65 32.57 -4.70
N LEU A 28 -17.36 32.86 -4.82
CA LEU A 28 -16.66 33.79 -3.93
C LEU A 28 -17.03 35.26 -4.15
N ARG A 29 -17.66 35.59 -5.27
CA ARG A 29 -17.87 36.98 -5.74
C ARG A 29 -16.56 37.77 -5.84
N VAL A 30 -15.50 37.09 -6.28
CA VAL A 30 -14.16 37.67 -6.46
C VAL A 30 -13.90 37.89 -7.94
N PRO A 31 -13.58 39.13 -8.37
CA PRO A 31 -13.16 39.38 -9.75
C PRO A 31 -11.86 38.63 -10.08
N ALA A 32 -11.74 38.10 -11.29
CA ALA A 32 -10.59 37.28 -11.71
C ALA A 32 -9.24 37.99 -11.50
N HIS A 33 -9.17 39.32 -11.68
CA HIS A 33 -7.95 40.09 -11.50
C HIS A 33 -7.43 40.14 -10.03
N LYS A 34 -8.29 39.86 -9.03
CA LYS A 34 -7.90 39.76 -7.61
C LYS A 34 -7.32 38.38 -7.25
N ALA A 35 -7.57 37.36 -8.05
CA ALA A 35 -6.96 36.05 -7.82
C ALA A 35 -5.47 36.05 -8.24
N ALA A 36 -4.60 35.61 -7.36
CA ALA A 36 -3.20 35.34 -7.67
C ALA A 36 -3.05 33.93 -8.28
N ARG A 37 -3.82 32.97 -7.80
CA ARG A 37 -3.80 31.60 -8.28
C ARG A 37 -5.18 30.94 -8.15
N CYS A 38 -5.56 30.21 -9.20
CA CYS A 38 -6.69 29.29 -9.19
C CYS A 38 -6.14 27.90 -9.55
N GLY A 39 -6.36 26.90 -8.72
CA GLY A 39 -5.87 25.55 -8.94
C GLY A 39 -6.86 24.49 -8.47
N VAL A 40 -6.74 23.29 -9.03
CA VAL A 40 -7.53 22.15 -8.58
C VAL A 40 -6.94 21.64 -7.26
N ALA A 41 -7.74 21.66 -6.19
CA ALA A 41 -7.36 21.06 -4.91
C ALA A 41 -7.86 19.61 -4.79
N LYS A 42 -8.95 19.29 -5.51
CA LYS A 42 -9.49 17.93 -5.55
C LYS A 42 -10.37 17.74 -6.76
N LEU A 43 -10.19 16.61 -7.45
CA LEU A 43 -11.07 16.14 -8.51
C LEU A 43 -11.54 14.72 -8.22
N SER A 44 -12.84 14.51 -8.31
CA SER A 44 -13.49 13.20 -8.21
C SER A 44 -14.57 13.05 -9.27
N VAL A 45 -14.99 11.81 -9.53
CA VAL A 45 -16.13 11.49 -10.40
C VAL A 45 -17.27 10.97 -9.55
N ASP A 46 -18.47 11.54 -9.74
CA ASP A 46 -19.70 11.03 -9.17
C ASP A 46 -20.50 10.31 -10.27
N ALA A 47 -20.48 8.97 -10.24
CA ALA A 47 -21.18 8.11 -11.20
C ALA A 47 -22.41 7.39 -10.62
N ARG A 48 -22.83 7.73 -9.39
CA ARG A 48 -23.88 7.01 -8.65
C ARG A 48 -25.27 6.99 -9.29
N HIS A 49 -25.54 7.93 -10.18
CA HIS A 49 -26.87 8.09 -10.81
C HIS A 49 -26.86 7.79 -12.32
N GLY A 50 -25.91 7.00 -12.80
CA GLY A 50 -25.82 6.57 -14.20
C GLY A 50 -25.38 7.65 -15.21
N LYS A 51 -25.24 8.90 -14.78
CA LYS A 51 -24.67 9.99 -15.55
C LYS A 51 -23.48 10.57 -14.80
N PRO A 52 -22.26 10.12 -15.10
CA PRO A 52 -21.05 10.58 -14.43
C PRO A 52 -20.88 12.10 -14.57
N VAL A 53 -20.49 12.75 -13.48
CA VAL A 53 -20.14 14.17 -13.46
C VAL A 53 -18.79 14.35 -12.76
N LEU A 54 -18.06 15.38 -13.18
CA LEU A 54 -16.84 15.81 -12.51
C LEU A 54 -17.20 16.66 -11.30
N VAL A 55 -16.53 16.38 -10.17
CA VAL A 55 -16.76 17.12 -8.91
C VAL A 55 -15.44 17.72 -8.46
N TYR A 56 -15.34 19.03 -8.55
CA TYR A 56 -14.16 19.80 -8.21
C TYR A 56 -14.23 20.39 -6.81
N THR A 57 -13.08 20.50 -6.18
CA THR A 57 -12.75 21.47 -5.15
C THR A 57 -11.64 22.35 -5.70
N MET A 58 -11.87 23.65 -5.80
CA MET A 58 -10.89 24.62 -6.29
C MET A 58 -10.17 25.29 -5.12
N ALA A 59 -8.86 25.49 -5.26
CA ALA A 59 -8.03 26.27 -4.35
C ALA A 59 -7.81 27.65 -4.98
N ILE A 60 -8.25 28.70 -4.30
CA ILE A 60 -8.09 30.08 -4.72
C ILE A 60 -7.20 30.81 -3.74
N THR A 61 -6.13 31.41 -4.25
CA THR A 61 -5.26 32.32 -3.50
C THR A 61 -5.46 33.73 -4.05
N LEU A 62 -5.70 34.68 -3.16
CA LEU A 62 -5.87 36.10 -3.53
C LEU A 62 -4.51 36.79 -3.59
N LYS A 63 -4.42 37.91 -4.33
CA LYS A 63 -3.23 38.77 -4.38
C LYS A 63 -2.95 39.40 -3.01
N ASP A 64 -4.00 39.73 -2.27
CA ASP A 64 -3.94 40.10 -0.86
C ASP A 64 -4.42 38.92 -0.01
N GLU A 65 -3.47 38.16 0.52
CA GLU A 65 -3.74 36.99 1.38
C GLU A 65 -4.48 37.38 2.69
N GLY A 66 -4.35 38.62 3.14
CA GLY A 66 -5.04 39.13 4.33
C GLY A 66 -6.56 39.19 4.16
N GLU A 67 -7.05 39.38 2.92
CA GLU A 67 -8.49 39.39 2.62
C GLU A 67 -9.11 37.97 2.65
N GLU A 68 -8.32 36.89 2.52
CA GLU A 68 -8.84 35.53 2.33
C GLU A 68 -9.76 35.06 3.46
N SER A 69 -9.40 35.38 4.71
CA SER A 69 -10.19 34.98 5.88
C SER A 69 -11.60 35.58 5.90
N ALA A 70 -11.80 36.75 5.27
CA ALA A 70 -13.11 37.42 5.19
C ALA A 70 -14.10 36.64 4.29
N TYR A 71 -13.60 35.84 3.37
CA TYR A 71 -14.44 35.00 2.51
C TYR A 71 -14.75 33.63 3.13
N ALA A 72 -14.17 33.29 4.26
CA ALA A 72 -14.46 32.06 4.97
C ALA A 72 -15.94 32.05 5.40
N GLY A 73 -16.70 31.03 4.97
CA GLY A 73 -18.12 30.94 5.28
C GLY A 73 -19.04 31.80 4.41
N ALA A 74 -18.55 32.49 3.38
CA ALA A 74 -19.37 33.23 2.41
C ALA A 74 -20.42 32.32 1.74
N SER A 75 -20.19 31.02 1.70
CA SER A 75 -21.12 29.98 1.27
C SER A 75 -20.79 28.68 2.02
N PRO A 76 -21.78 27.74 2.21
CA PRO A 76 -21.51 26.43 2.81
C PRO A 76 -20.44 25.59 2.11
N CYS A 77 -20.16 25.89 0.84
CA CYS A 77 -19.12 25.22 0.06
C CYS A 77 -17.75 25.90 0.14
N VAL A 78 -17.61 27.02 0.87
CA VAL A 78 -16.36 27.78 1.01
C VAL A 78 -15.76 27.57 2.39
N CYS A 79 -14.48 27.20 2.42
CA CYS A 79 -13.71 27.20 3.67
C CYS A 79 -12.30 27.79 3.44
N PHE A 80 -11.79 28.44 4.47
CA PHE A 80 -10.38 28.87 4.52
C PHE A 80 -9.52 27.72 5.05
N THR A 81 -8.34 27.53 4.46
CA THR A 81 -7.34 26.58 4.93
C THR A 81 -5.95 27.19 4.79
N GLN A 82 -5.05 26.76 5.65
CA GLN A 82 -3.64 27.08 5.53
C GLN A 82 -2.89 25.83 5.02
N PRO A 83 -1.88 25.99 4.17
CA PRO A 83 -1.00 24.89 3.80
C PRO A 83 -0.41 24.25 5.05
N ALA A 84 -0.34 22.93 5.07
CA ALA A 84 0.31 22.22 6.15
C ALA A 84 1.80 22.63 6.22
N ARG A 85 2.24 23.05 7.40
CA ARG A 85 3.66 23.28 7.68
C ARG A 85 4.09 22.24 8.71
N PHE A 86 5.16 21.53 8.40
CA PHE A 86 5.69 20.51 9.29
C PHE A 86 6.93 21.05 9.98
N SER A 87 6.92 21.02 11.30
CA SER A 87 8.09 21.27 12.13
C SER A 87 8.25 20.08 13.08
N PHE A 88 9.44 19.52 13.12
CA PHE A 88 9.77 18.42 13.99
C PHE A 88 10.76 18.89 15.06
N SER A 89 10.42 18.65 16.32
CA SER A 89 11.30 19.01 17.43
C SER A 89 12.48 18.03 17.53
N VAL A 90 13.62 18.56 17.91
CA VAL A 90 14.84 17.79 18.21
C VAL A 90 15.11 17.93 19.70
N GLY A 91 15.39 16.82 20.37
CA GLY A 91 15.68 16.77 21.82
C GLY A 91 17.11 17.15 22.16
N ASP A 92 17.44 17.10 23.45
CA ASP A 92 18.72 17.54 23.97
C ASP A 92 19.72 16.40 24.26
N THR A 93 19.23 15.15 24.35
CA THR A 93 20.07 13.98 24.63
C THR A 93 20.86 13.57 23.39
N ALA A 94 22.19 13.63 23.44
CA ALA A 94 23.02 13.21 22.30
C ALA A 94 22.97 11.70 22.10
N LEU A 95 22.78 11.27 20.87
CA LEU A 95 22.98 9.87 20.48
C LEU A 95 24.48 9.51 20.52
N LYS A 96 24.79 8.30 20.98
CA LYS A 96 26.17 7.76 20.95
C LYS A 96 26.46 7.10 19.59
N THR A 97 25.43 6.56 18.94
CA THR A 97 25.52 5.94 17.63
C THR A 97 24.51 6.56 16.67
N ARG A 98 24.75 6.43 15.37
CA ARG A 98 23.74 6.80 14.37
C ARG A 98 22.48 5.96 14.57
N PRO A 99 21.27 6.53 14.41
CA PRO A 99 20.06 5.71 14.39
C PRO A 99 20.09 4.71 13.22
N VAL A 100 19.64 3.50 13.50
CA VAL A 100 19.55 2.45 12.47
C VAL A 100 18.09 2.29 12.02
N VAL A 101 17.88 2.15 10.71
CA VAL A 101 16.59 1.83 10.11
C VAL A 101 16.73 0.50 9.39
N VAL A 102 15.95 -0.51 9.78
CA VAL A 102 15.95 -1.83 9.14
C VAL A 102 14.73 -1.98 8.25
N GLY A 103 14.98 -2.20 6.96
CA GLY A 103 14.00 -2.26 5.88
C GLY A 103 13.88 -0.93 5.13
N LEU A 104 13.94 -1.00 3.79
CA LEU A 104 13.83 0.16 2.89
C LEU A 104 12.51 0.15 2.09
N GLY A 105 11.45 -0.39 2.70
CA GLY A 105 10.07 -0.19 2.25
C GLY A 105 9.55 1.21 2.59
N PRO A 106 8.27 1.55 2.30
CA PRO A 106 7.76 2.90 2.50
C PRO A 106 7.98 3.44 3.93
N ALA A 107 7.82 2.61 4.96
CA ALA A 107 8.02 3.04 6.35
C ALA A 107 9.49 3.42 6.62
N GLY A 108 10.44 2.53 6.28
CA GLY A 108 11.86 2.80 6.50
C GLY A 108 12.40 3.92 5.62
N LEU A 109 11.96 3.99 4.36
CA LEU A 109 12.37 5.05 3.42
C LEU A 109 11.99 6.44 3.95
N PHE A 110 10.76 6.62 4.43
CA PHE A 110 10.30 7.91 4.97
C PHE A 110 10.82 8.22 6.36
N ALA A 111 11.07 7.20 7.20
CA ALA A 111 11.78 7.38 8.46
C ALA A 111 13.22 7.87 8.23
N ALA A 112 13.95 7.21 7.32
CA ALA A 112 15.31 7.59 6.96
C ALA A 112 15.39 8.98 6.31
N LEU A 113 14.42 9.32 5.44
CA LEU A 113 14.34 10.63 4.80
C LEU A 113 14.20 11.74 5.84
N LEU A 114 13.26 11.60 6.80
CA LEU A 114 13.07 12.60 7.85
C LEU A 114 14.31 12.73 8.74
N LEU A 115 14.90 11.61 9.18
CA LEU A 115 16.13 11.60 9.97
C LEU A 115 17.29 12.28 9.21
N ALA A 116 17.46 11.98 7.92
CA ALA A 116 18.52 12.59 7.11
C ALA A 116 18.31 14.10 6.94
N ARG A 117 17.09 14.54 6.61
CA ARG A 117 16.71 15.97 6.52
C ARG A 117 16.92 16.73 7.84
N SER A 118 16.90 16.01 8.96
CA SER A 118 17.13 16.57 10.30
C SER A 118 18.57 16.40 10.82
N GLY A 119 19.50 15.95 9.97
CA GLY A 119 20.92 15.84 10.30
C GLY A 119 21.35 14.59 11.07
N PHE A 120 20.48 13.60 11.26
CA PHE A 120 20.77 12.39 12.05
C PHE A 120 21.64 11.37 11.32
N ARG A 121 21.87 11.50 10.02
CA ARG A 121 22.73 10.63 9.20
C ARG A 121 22.45 9.12 9.44
N PRO A 122 21.20 8.63 9.19
CA PRO A 122 20.80 7.26 9.55
C PRO A 122 21.62 6.20 8.79
N LEU A 123 21.84 5.05 9.43
CA LEU A 123 22.27 3.82 8.77
C LEU A 123 21.02 3.02 8.40
N VAL A 124 20.81 2.80 7.10
CA VAL A 124 19.67 2.04 6.58
C VAL A 124 20.15 0.68 6.09
N LEU A 125 19.52 -0.39 6.57
CA LEU A 125 19.83 -1.76 6.19
C LEU A 125 18.65 -2.36 5.43
N GLU A 126 18.91 -2.85 4.21
CA GLU A 126 17.93 -3.56 3.39
C GLU A 126 18.44 -4.98 3.11
N ARG A 127 17.58 -5.98 3.37
CA ARG A 127 17.94 -7.39 3.18
C ARG A 127 18.18 -7.77 1.73
N GLY A 128 17.44 -7.14 0.82
CA GLY A 128 17.55 -7.38 -0.61
C GLY A 128 18.49 -6.39 -1.31
N PRO A 129 18.64 -6.55 -2.63
CA PRO A 129 19.48 -5.68 -3.45
C PRO A 129 18.82 -4.33 -3.73
N GLU A 130 19.59 -3.45 -4.33
CA GLU A 130 19.08 -2.23 -4.94
C GLU A 130 18.12 -2.53 -6.10
N LEU A 131 17.39 -1.50 -6.51
CA LEU A 131 16.23 -1.61 -7.38
C LEU A 131 16.49 -2.31 -8.71
N ASP A 132 17.59 -2.00 -9.41
CA ASP A 132 17.86 -2.57 -10.73
C ASP A 132 18.18 -4.06 -10.66
N GLU A 133 18.96 -4.49 -9.66
CA GLU A 133 19.23 -5.90 -9.40
C GLU A 133 17.97 -6.63 -8.92
N ARG A 134 17.14 -5.97 -8.12
CA ARG A 134 15.86 -6.51 -7.68
C ARG A 134 14.91 -6.76 -8.85
N VAL A 135 14.80 -5.82 -9.80
CA VAL A 135 13.98 -5.99 -11.02
C VAL A 135 14.44 -7.21 -11.81
N LYS A 136 15.78 -7.35 -12.03
CA LYS A 136 16.35 -8.52 -12.71
C LYS A 136 16.01 -9.84 -11.99
N ALA A 137 16.08 -9.86 -10.66
CA ALA A 137 15.75 -11.05 -9.88
C ALA A 137 14.26 -11.43 -9.99
N VAL A 138 13.36 -10.45 -9.98
CA VAL A 138 11.93 -10.67 -10.20
C VAL A 138 11.66 -11.19 -11.61
N GLU A 139 12.22 -10.56 -12.64
CA GLU A 139 12.07 -11.03 -14.03
C GLU A 139 12.67 -12.42 -14.25
N HIS A 140 13.78 -12.72 -13.60
CA HIS A 140 14.39 -14.05 -13.65
C HIS A 140 13.45 -15.10 -13.02
N PHE A 141 12.92 -14.82 -11.82
CA PHE A 141 11.95 -15.68 -11.18
C PHE A 141 10.70 -15.90 -12.04
N GLU A 142 10.14 -14.85 -12.61
CA GLU A 142 8.98 -14.94 -13.48
C GLU A 142 9.22 -15.81 -14.72
N LYS A 143 10.43 -15.82 -15.27
CA LYS A 143 10.82 -16.63 -16.44
C LYS A 143 11.15 -18.07 -16.08
N THR A 144 11.93 -18.30 -15.03
CA THR A 144 12.55 -19.60 -14.73
C THR A 144 11.88 -20.36 -13.59
N GLY A 145 11.27 -19.65 -12.61
CA GLY A 145 10.80 -20.21 -11.36
C GLY A 145 11.91 -20.32 -10.29
N GLU A 146 13.10 -19.80 -10.54
CA GLU A 146 14.18 -19.76 -9.56
C GLU A 146 14.00 -18.55 -8.63
N LEU A 147 13.46 -18.82 -7.43
CA LEU A 147 13.15 -17.77 -6.45
C LEU A 147 14.42 -17.35 -5.69
N ASN A 148 14.71 -16.05 -5.67
CA ASN A 148 15.66 -15.48 -4.72
C ASN A 148 14.92 -15.06 -3.44
N LEU A 149 15.24 -15.67 -2.30
CA LEU A 149 14.56 -15.44 -1.02
C LEU A 149 14.74 -14.01 -0.46
N ASN A 150 15.78 -13.29 -0.89
CA ASN A 150 16.07 -11.92 -0.47
C ASN A 150 15.81 -10.87 -1.57
N ALA A 151 15.51 -11.29 -2.82
CA ALA A 151 15.28 -10.40 -3.95
C ALA A 151 14.03 -10.85 -4.73
N ASN A 152 12.88 -10.33 -4.36
CA ASN A 152 11.57 -10.72 -4.92
C ASN A 152 10.55 -9.58 -4.78
N ILE A 153 9.27 -9.84 -5.01
CA ILE A 153 8.21 -8.80 -4.87
C ILE A 153 8.06 -8.28 -3.43
N GLN A 154 8.47 -9.06 -2.42
CA GLN A 154 8.34 -8.66 -1.01
C GLN A 154 9.58 -7.93 -0.49
N PHE A 155 10.78 -8.34 -0.91
CA PHE A 155 12.07 -7.89 -0.37
C PHE A 155 12.94 -7.20 -1.41
N GLY A 156 13.71 -6.22 -0.95
CA GLY A 156 14.56 -5.34 -1.73
C GLY A 156 14.10 -3.89 -1.68
N GLU A 157 14.88 -2.99 -2.27
CA GLU A 157 14.64 -1.54 -2.25
C GLU A 157 13.20 -1.16 -2.60
N GLY A 158 12.58 -0.37 -1.74
CA GLY A 158 11.19 0.09 -1.86
C GLY A 158 10.14 -0.88 -1.32
N GLY A 159 10.53 -2.09 -0.86
CA GLY A 159 9.63 -3.09 -0.29
C GLY A 159 8.55 -3.57 -1.27
N ALA A 160 7.50 -4.21 -0.76
CA ALA A 160 6.39 -4.74 -1.59
C ALA A 160 5.67 -3.66 -2.40
N GLY A 161 5.68 -2.40 -1.94
CA GLY A 161 5.06 -1.27 -2.64
C GLY A 161 5.61 -1.00 -4.03
N THR A 162 6.87 -1.34 -4.30
CA THR A 162 7.55 -1.14 -5.59
C THR A 162 6.86 -1.87 -6.76
N PHE A 163 6.31 -3.05 -6.50
CA PHE A 163 5.61 -3.88 -7.49
C PHE A 163 4.10 -3.90 -7.20
N SER A 164 3.50 -2.72 -7.14
CA SER A 164 2.07 -2.55 -6.88
C SER A 164 1.47 -1.49 -7.82
N ASP A 165 0.18 -1.22 -7.71
CA ASP A 165 -0.46 -0.08 -8.39
C ASP A 165 0.03 1.30 -7.88
N GLY A 166 0.75 1.32 -6.76
CA GLY A 166 1.25 2.57 -6.20
C GLY A 166 0.13 3.47 -5.65
N LYS A 167 -0.96 2.89 -5.12
CA LYS A 167 -2.05 3.66 -4.50
C LYS A 167 -1.56 4.46 -3.31
N LEU A 168 -1.87 5.75 -3.32
CA LEU A 168 -1.64 6.67 -2.22
C LEU A 168 -2.92 6.98 -1.43
N THR A 169 -4.04 6.33 -1.78
CA THR A 169 -5.31 6.51 -1.10
C THR A 169 -5.25 5.93 0.31
N THR A 170 -5.62 6.74 1.30
CA THR A 170 -5.81 6.30 2.68
C THR A 170 -7.14 6.81 3.21
N ARG A 171 -7.72 6.08 4.19
CA ARG A 171 -8.91 6.52 4.94
C ARG A 171 -8.54 7.29 6.20
N VAL A 172 -7.26 7.41 6.50
CA VAL A 172 -6.76 8.12 7.67
C VAL A 172 -6.59 9.60 7.30
N GLY A 173 -7.28 10.47 8.02
CA GLY A 173 -7.16 11.92 7.86
C GLY A 173 -5.95 12.49 8.59
N ASP A 174 -4.76 11.93 8.35
CA ASP A 174 -3.53 12.33 9.01
C ASP A 174 -2.86 13.49 8.27
N PRO A 175 -2.51 14.60 8.94
CA PRO A 175 -1.78 15.70 8.31
C PRO A 175 -0.46 15.28 7.67
N LEU A 176 0.25 14.27 8.20
CA LEU A 176 1.51 13.78 7.66
C LEU A 176 1.37 13.13 6.27
N CYS A 177 0.13 12.81 5.83
CA CYS A 177 -0.10 12.41 4.44
C CYS A 177 0.34 13.49 3.45
N ALA A 178 0.19 14.77 3.79
CA ALA A 178 0.68 15.87 2.96
C ALA A 178 2.21 15.89 2.89
N PHE A 179 2.92 15.65 4.01
CA PHE A 179 4.40 15.51 4.01
C PHE A 179 4.86 14.41 3.04
N VAL A 180 4.19 13.26 3.09
CA VAL A 180 4.51 12.13 2.20
C VAL A 180 4.22 12.47 0.73
N THR A 181 3.07 13.10 0.45
CA THR A 181 2.69 13.51 -0.92
C THR A 181 3.66 14.54 -1.46
N ASP A 182 4.04 15.55 -0.66
CA ASP A 182 5.01 16.58 -1.05
C ASP A 182 6.38 15.98 -1.36
N ALA A 183 6.83 15.01 -0.55
CA ALA A 183 8.08 14.30 -0.83
C ALA A 183 8.01 13.51 -2.15
N PHE A 184 6.91 12.81 -2.43
CA PHE A 184 6.73 12.14 -3.71
C PHE A 184 6.78 13.13 -4.89
N LEU A 185 6.11 14.28 -4.78
CA LEU A 185 6.12 15.33 -5.81
C LEU A 185 7.54 15.90 -6.03
N GLN A 186 8.29 16.16 -4.95
CA GLN A 186 9.67 16.64 -5.01
C GLN A 186 10.59 15.66 -5.73
N HIS A 187 10.26 14.35 -5.67
CA HIS A 187 11.04 13.28 -6.29
C HIS A 187 10.48 12.79 -7.64
N GLY A 188 9.62 13.58 -8.28
CA GLY A 188 9.17 13.34 -9.64
C GLY A 188 7.90 12.54 -9.81
N ALA A 189 7.09 12.43 -8.76
CA ALA A 189 5.75 11.87 -8.92
C ALA A 189 4.87 12.78 -9.79
N PRO A 190 3.89 12.20 -10.53
CA PRO A 190 2.94 12.98 -11.32
C PRO A 190 2.20 14.02 -10.47
N ALA A 191 2.06 15.24 -11.00
CA ALA A 191 1.45 16.33 -10.25
C ALA A 191 0.00 16.06 -9.81
N ASP A 192 -0.69 15.20 -10.51
CA ASP A 192 -2.08 14.86 -10.25
C ASP A 192 -2.30 14.06 -8.95
N ILE A 193 -1.26 13.45 -8.37
CA ILE A 193 -1.38 12.82 -7.05
C ILE A 193 -1.75 13.81 -5.94
N ALA A 194 -1.48 15.11 -6.15
CA ALA A 194 -1.82 16.17 -5.19
C ALA A 194 -3.33 16.44 -5.11
N TRP A 195 -4.08 16.16 -6.18
CA TRP A 195 -5.47 16.59 -6.27
C TRP A 195 -6.47 15.51 -6.74
N ARG A 196 -6.03 14.39 -7.29
CA ARG A 196 -6.94 13.29 -7.59
C ARG A 196 -7.51 12.68 -6.31
N GLN A 197 -8.81 12.38 -6.29
CA GLN A 197 -9.47 11.71 -5.15
C GLN A 197 -8.87 10.34 -4.84
N LYS A 198 -8.42 9.63 -5.87
CA LYS A 198 -7.80 8.30 -5.77
C LYS A 198 -6.43 8.34 -6.46
N PRO A 199 -5.43 8.98 -5.81
CA PRO A 199 -4.11 9.13 -6.38
C PRO A 199 -3.37 7.79 -6.44
N HIS A 200 -2.64 7.57 -7.53
CA HIS A 200 -1.75 6.43 -7.71
C HIS A 200 -0.52 6.85 -8.51
N VAL A 201 0.56 6.13 -8.35
CA VAL A 201 1.82 6.41 -9.05
C VAL A 201 2.08 5.41 -10.17
N GLY A 202 1.74 4.14 -9.98
CA GLY A 202 2.10 3.04 -10.87
C GLY A 202 3.48 2.46 -10.59
N THR A 203 3.64 1.16 -10.82
CA THR A 203 4.91 0.45 -10.52
C THR A 203 6.09 0.97 -11.34
N ASP A 204 5.86 1.45 -12.54
CA ASP A 204 6.87 2.00 -13.46
C ASP A 204 7.48 3.30 -12.95
N LEU A 205 6.66 4.26 -12.54
CA LEU A 205 7.13 5.57 -12.06
C LEU A 205 7.65 5.51 -10.62
N LEU A 206 7.07 4.67 -9.78
CA LEU A 206 7.43 4.56 -8.37
C LEU A 206 8.90 4.18 -8.17
N ARG A 207 9.46 3.37 -9.07
CA ARG A 207 10.87 2.96 -9.06
C ARG A 207 11.83 4.17 -9.12
N GLY A 208 11.57 5.11 -10.02
CA GLY A 208 12.38 6.34 -10.13
C GLY A 208 12.32 7.21 -8.89
N ILE A 209 11.13 7.33 -8.30
CA ILE A 209 10.88 8.13 -7.09
C ILE A 209 11.62 7.54 -5.88
N ILE A 210 11.52 6.22 -5.66
CA ILE A 210 12.21 5.52 -4.57
C ILE A 210 13.73 5.74 -4.67
N ARG A 211 14.31 5.56 -5.87
CA ARG A 211 15.73 5.82 -6.13
C ARG A 211 16.11 7.25 -5.78
N SER A 212 15.31 8.22 -6.22
CA SER A 212 15.57 9.64 -5.97
C SER A 212 15.53 9.98 -4.47
N ILE A 213 14.59 9.43 -3.70
CA ILE A 213 14.53 9.60 -2.24
C ILE A 213 15.77 8.98 -1.58
N ARG A 214 16.19 7.77 -1.97
CA ARG A 214 17.43 7.15 -1.48
C ARG A 214 18.64 8.03 -1.73
N GLN A 215 18.75 8.61 -2.93
CA GLN A 215 19.86 9.50 -3.29
C GLN A 215 19.89 10.76 -2.41
N GLU A 216 18.73 11.33 -2.07
CA GLU A 216 18.67 12.44 -1.11
C GLU A 216 19.15 12.01 0.28
N ILE A 217 18.70 10.85 0.79
CA ILE A 217 19.16 10.32 2.09
C ILE A 217 20.68 10.22 2.13
N ILE A 218 21.30 9.69 1.07
CA ILE A 218 22.76 9.55 0.96
C ILE A 218 23.44 10.93 0.88
N ALA A 219 22.92 11.83 0.06
CA ALA A 219 23.46 13.18 -0.10
C ALA A 219 23.44 13.99 1.22
N LEU A 220 22.48 13.68 2.10
CA LEU A 220 22.36 14.28 3.43
C LEU A 220 23.21 13.55 4.51
N GLY A 221 24.10 12.64 4.11
CA GLY A 221 25.02 11.94 5.01
C GLY A 221 24.48 10.63 5.59
N GLY A 222 23.30 10.16 5.17
CA GLY A 222 22.83 8.82 5.47
C GLY A 222 23.62 7.76 4.71
N GLU A 223 23.58 6.52 5.19
CA GLU A 223 24.23 5.36 4.56
C GLU A 223 23.19 4.29 4.30
N VAL A 224 23.18 3.69 3.12
CA VAL A 224 22.27 2.59 2.76
C VAL A 224 23.11 1.36 2.42
N ARG A 225 22.87 0.25 3.13
CA ARG A 225 23.49 -1.05 2.89
C ARG A 225 22.45 -2.04 2.42
N PHE A 226 22.62 -2.50 1.21
CA PHE A 226 21.85 -3.57 0.60
C PHE A 226 22.42 -4.95 0.95
N ASN A 227 21.66 -6.00 0.68
CA ASN A 227 22.03 -7.40 0.96
C ASN A 227 22.44 -7.61 2.43
N THR A 228 21.81 -6.84 3.33
CA THR A 228 22.12 -6.83 4.77
C THR A 228 20.84 -7.09 5.55
N ALA A 229 20.61 -8.34 5.91
CA ALA A 229 19.45 -8.77 6.69
C ALA A 229 19.73 -8.72 8.20
N LEU A 230 18.76 -8.23 8.98
CA LEU A 230 18.80 -8.33 10.45
C LEU A 230 18.62 -9.79 10.85
N THR A 231 19.52 -10.31 11.71
CA THR A 231 19.51 -11.68 12.20
C THR A 231 19.39 -11.80 13.71
N GLY A 232 19.71 -10.72 14.45
CA GLY A 232 19.64 -10.74 15.92
C GLY A 232 19.62 -9.34 16.54
N LEU A 233 19.30 -9.31 17.83
CA LEU A 233 19.33 -8.10 18.68
C LEU A 233 20.33 -8.33 19.81
N LYS A 234 21.21 -7.35 20.06
CA LYS A 234 22.08 -7.32 21.24
C LYS A 234 21.43 -6.48 22.31
N ILE A 235 21.07 -7.12 23.40
CA ILE A 235 20.39 -6.51 24.53
C ILE A 235 21.33 -6.48 25.73
N GLU A 236 21.61 -5.30 26.27
CA GLU A 236 22.42 -5.11 27.45
C GLU A 236 21.65 -4.28 28.48
N ASN A 237 21.66 -4.72 29.73
CA ASN A 237 20.95 -4.06 30.82
C ASN A 237 19.46 -3.76 30.51
N GLY A 238 18.80 -4.63 29.75
CA GLY A 238 17.39 -4.49 29.38
C GLY A 238 17.09 -3.46 28.30
N ALA A 239 18.09 -2.94 27.60
CA ALA A 239 17.94 -2.00 26.49
C ALA A 239 18.71 -2.48 25.25
N LEU A 240 18.34 -1.95 24.10
CA LEU A 240 19.04 -2.23 22.83
C LEU A 240 20.46 -1.62 22.88
N ALA A 241 21.47 -2.43 22.59
CA ALA A 241 22.88 -2.03 22.52
C ALA A 241 23.49 -2.26 21.13
N GLY A 242 22.91 -3.16 20.34
CA GLY A 242 23.39 -3.46 19.00
C GLY A 242 22.47 -4.39 18.24
N ILE A 243 22.84 -4.67 17.01
CA ILE A 243 22.15 -5.60 16.11
C ILE A 243 23.16 -6.53 15.45
N GLU A 244 22.71 -7.75 15.17
CA GLU A 244 23.43 -8.74 14.36
C GLU A 244 22.82 -8.77 12.97
N THR A 245 23.65 -8.88 11.94
CA THR A 245 23.21 -8.93 10.56
C THR A 245 24.02 -9.93 9.74
N THR A 246 23.55 -10.26 8.54
CA THR A 246 24.29 -11.08 7.58
C THR A 246 25.64 -10.47 7.14
N ALA A 247 25.86 -9.18 7.37
CA ALA A 247 27.09 -8.46 7.00
C ALA A 247 27.93 -8.08 8.25
N GLY A 248 27.66 -8.67 9.41
CA GLY A 248 28.32 -8.38 10.68
C GLY A 248 27.45 -7.57 11.64
N ASP A 249 28.05 -7.20 12.76
CA ASP A 249 27.37 -6.55 13.87
C ASP A 249 27.51 -5.03 13.81
N PHE A 250 26.48 -4.34 14.29
CA PHE A 250 26.49 -2.88 14.42
C PHE A 250 26.10 -2.46 15.83
N ALA A 251 26.83 -1.53 16.41
CA ALA A 251 26.41 -0.85 17.61
C ALA A 251 25.17 0.00 17.27
N CYS A 252 24.11 -0.14 18.06
CA CYS A 252 22.84 0.50 17.80
C CYS A 252 22.06 0.68 19.09
N GLU A 253 21.88 1.91 19.54
CA GLU A 253 21.03 2.21 20.71
C GLU A 253 19.60 2.62 20.31
N GLN A 254 19.36 2.97 19.05
CA GLN A 254 18.05 3.36 18.52
C GLN A 254 17.81 2.71 17.15
N LEU A 255 16.81 1.82 17.08
CA LEU A 255 16.46 1.03 15.91
C LEU A 255 15.02 1.27 15.50
N ILE A 256 14.79 1.74 14.28
CA ILE A 256 13.48 1.74 13.64
C ILE A 256 13.34 0.45 12.83
N LEU A 257 12.44 -0.43 13.27
CA LEU A 257 12.24 -1.76 12.67
C LEU A 257 11.07 -1.74 11.68
N ALA A 258 11.37 -1.64 10.38
CA ALA A 258 10.41 -1.46 9.28
C ALA A 258 10.46 -2.59 8.24
N VAL A 259 10.53 -3.84 8.67
CA VAL A 259 10.86 -5.05 7.87
C VAL A 259 9.76 -5.53 6.92
N GLY A 260 8.53 -4.96 6.99
CA GLY A 260 7.39 -5.38 6.18
C GLY A 260 6.73 -6.67 6.68
N HIS A 261 5.53 -6.96 6.13
CA HIS A 261 4.66 -8.05 6.61
C HIS A 261 5.13 -9.46 6.27
N SER A 262 6.12 -9.61 5.38
CA SER A 262 6.60 -10.92 4.90
C SER A 262 7.88 -11.41 5.59
N ALA A 263 8.46 -10.64 6.50
CA ALA A 263 9.72 -10.96 7.18
C ALA A 263 9.50 -11.97 8.35
N ARG A 264 9.03 -13.17 8.00
CA ARG A 264 8.65 -14.22 8.98
C ARG A 264 9.82 -14.75 9.78
N ASP A 265 11.01 -14.77 9.20
CA ASP A 265 12.29 -15.06 9.89
C ASP A 265 12.59 -14.01 10.97
N THR A 266 12.38 -12.74 10.67
CA THR A 266 12.51 -11.67 11.67
C THR A 266 11.45 -11.81 12.77
N PHE A 267 10.20 -12.16 12.44
CA PHE A 267 9.17 -12.42 13.48
C PHE A 267 9.56 -13.58 14.39
N ALA A 268 10.10 -14.65 13.82
CA ALA A 268 10.60 -15.79 14.61
C ALA A 268 11.79 -15.40 15.52
N MET A 269 12.72 -14.59 15.01
CA MET A 269 13.86 -14.05 15.77
C MET A 269 13.38 -13.18 16.93
N LEU A 270 12.44 -12.25 16.68
CA LEU A 270 11.87 -11.37 17.73
C LEU A 270 11.16 -12.18 18.81
N HIS A 271 10.37 -13.18 18.42
CA HIS A 271 9.69 -14.09 19.35
C HIS A 271 10.70 -14.90 20.17
N GLY A 272 11.72 -15.45 19.51
CA GLY A 272 12.82 -16.18 20.17
C GLY A 272 13.65 -15.33 21.11
N SER A 273 13.72 -14.02 20.89
CA SER A 273 14.36 -13.05 21.79
C SER A 273 13.45 -12.62 22.97
N GLY A 274 12.28 -13.24 23.12
CA GLY A 274 11.33 -12.95 24.21
C GLY A 274 10.51 -11.68 24.03
N LEU A 275 10.50 -11.07 22.84
CA LEU A 275 9.67 -9.91 22.57
C LEU A 275 8.19 -10.33 22.36
N PRO A 276 7.24 -9.64 22.98
CA PRO A 276 5.83 -9.99 22.91
C PRO A 276 5.26 -9.66 21.53
N LEU A 277 4.82 -10.68 20.80
CA LEU A 277 4.05 -10.57 19.59
C LEU A 277 2.59 -10.89 19.89
N GLU A 278 1.68 -10.12 19.32
CA GLU A 278 0.25 -10.41 19.34
C GLU A 278 -0.24 -10.84 17.97
N CYS A 279 -1.29 -11.66 17.94
CA CYS A 279 -2.03 -11.94 16.72
C CYS A 279 -2.70 -10.67 16.20
N LYS A 280 -2.59 -10.45 14.90
CA LYS A 280 -3.31 -9.40 14.21
C LYS A 280 -4.24 -10.02 13.17
N PRO A 281 -5.54 -9.63 13.11
CA PRO A 281 -6.42 -10.06 12.05
C PRO A 281 -5.88 -9.69 10.67
N PHE A 282 -6.04 -10.61 9.72
CA PHE A 282 -5.72 -10.42 8.30
C PHE A 282 -6.80 -11.07 7.43
N SER A 283 -6.55 -11.27 6.15
CA SER A 283 -7.52 -11.91 5.27
C SER A 283 -6.83 -12.77 4.23
N VAL A 284 -7.52 -13.81 3.79
CA VAL A 284 -7.03 -14.77 2.81
C VAL A 284 -8.07 -15.00 1.72
N GLY A 285 -7.63 -15.36 0.51
CA GLY A 285 -8.53 -15.64 -0.60
C GLY A 285 -7.79 -15.73 -1.92
N PHE A 286 -8.38 -15.17 -2.97
CA PHE A 286 -7.93 -15.34 -4.34
C PHE A 286 -7.81 -13.99 -5.05
N ARG A 287 -6.99 -13.92 -6.10
CA ARG A 287 -6.92 -12.77 -7.01
C ARG A 287 -7.92 -13.00 -8.15
N ALA A 288 -8.96 -12.17 -8.22
CA ALA A 288 -9.95 -12.20 -9.29
C ALA A 288 -9.54 -11.28 -10.45
N GLU A 289 -9.60 -11.78 -11.67
CA GLU A 289 -9.36 -11.04 -12.90
C GLU A 289 -10.63 -10.91 -13.74
N HIS A 290 -10.87 -9.71 -14.26
CA HIS A 290 -11.96 -9.36 -15.16
C HIS A 290 -11.42 -8.53 -16.32
N LEU A 291 -12.15 -8.43 -17.42
CA LEU A 291 -11.82 -7.41 -18.43
C LEU A 291 -12.04 -6.01 -17.84
N GLN A 292 -11.05 -5.12 -18.01
CA GLN A 292 -11.18 -3.73 -17.54
C GLN A 292 -12.37 -3.02 -18.17
N THR A 293 -12.63 -3.30 -19.45
CA THR A 293 -13.78 -2.73 -20.18
C THR A 293 -15.14 -3.09 -19.56
N GLU A 294 -15.27 -4.29 -18.98
CA GLU A 294 -16.50 -4.70 -18.29
C GLU A 294 -16.65 -4.03 -16.94
N ILE A 295 -15.54 -3.75 -16.24
CA ILE A 295 -15.54 -2.92 -15.04
C ILE A 295 -15.98 -1.49 -15.39
N ASP A 296 -15.40 -0.88 -16.42
CA ASP A 296 -15.74 0.47 -16.86
C ASP A 296 -17.22 0.59 -17.24
N LYS A 297 -17.74 -0.36 -18.02
CA LYS A 297 -19.16 -0.43 -18.36
C LYS A 297 -20.06 -0.57 -17.13
N SER A 298 -19.65 -1.38 -16.16
CA SER A 298 -20.41 -1.59 -14.93
C SER A 298 -20.49 -0.35 -14.06
N LEU A 299 -19.46 0.52 -14.11
CA LEU A 299 -19.37 1.74 -13.29
C LEU A 299 -19.91 2.98 -14.02
N TYR A 300 -19.61 3.10 -15.32
CA TYR A 300 -19.85 4.32 -16.09
C TYR A 300 -20.97 4.18 -17.12
N HIS A 301 -21.49 2.96 -17.31
CA HIS A 301 -22.59 2.65 -18.25
C HIS A 301 -22.28 3.17 -19.67
N ALA A 302 -23.17 3.96 -20.26
CA ALA A 302 -23.00 4.54 -21.60
C ALA A 302 -21.82 5.52 -21.71
N ALA A 303 -21.29 6.02 -20.60
CA ALA A 303 -20.13 6.93 -20.59
C ALA A 303 -18.78 6.17 -20.51
N ALA A 304 -18.79 4.84 -20.43
CA ALA A 304 -17.56 4.06 -20.42
C ALA A 304 -16.68 4.37 -21.64
N GLY A 305 -15.38 4.56 -21.42
CA GLY A 305 -14.43 4.96 -22.45
C GLY A 305 -14.37 6.47 -22.74
N HIS A 306 -15.14 7.30 -22.02
CA HIS A 306 -15.03 8.77 -22.16
C HIS A 306 -13.64 9.25 -21.69
N PRO A 307 -12.88 10.04 -22.48
CA PRO A 307 -11.48 10.37 -22.23
C PRO A 307 -11.21 11.13 -20.92
N VAL A 308 -12.21 11.82 -20.39
CA VAL A 308 -12.09 12.56 -19.11
C VAL A 308 -12.31 11.66 -17.90
N LEU A 309 -12.92 10.48 -18.08
CA LEU A 309 -13.15 9.56 -16.98
C LEU A 309 -11.86 8.78 -16.64
N PRO A 310 -11.55 8.61 -15.37
CA PRO A 310 -10.48 7.68 -14.98
C PRO A 310 -10.86 6.25 -15.29
N VAL A 311 -9.86 5.37 -15.42
CA VAL A 311 -10.08 3.93 -15.48
C VAL A 311 -10.85 3.47 -14.26
N GLY A 312 -11.87 2.63 -14.46
CA GLY A 312 -12.80 2.22 -13.42
C GLY A 312 -12.12 1.41 -12.32
N GLU A 313 -12.37 1.80 -11.08
CA GLU A 313 -11.93 1.04 -9.91
C GLU A 313 -13.07 0.91 -8.89
N TYR A 314 -13.10 -0.21 -8.20
CA TYR A 314 -14.16 -0.54 -7.26
C TYR A 314 -13.62 -1.01 -5.92
N GLN A 315 -14.49 -0.96 -4.92
CA GLN A 315 -14.30 -1.57 -3.62
C GLN A 315 -15.63 -2.15 -3.16
N LEU A 316 -15.65 -3.45 -2.93
CA LEU A 316 -16.82 -4.20 -2.50
C LEU A 316 -16.57 -4.83 -1.14
N SER A 317 -17.62 -4.95 -0.35
CA SER A 317 -17.59 -5.68 0.92
C SER A 317 -18.96 -6.26 1.22
N GLN A 318 -18.97 -7.39 1.94
CA GLN A 318 -20.15 -8.09 2.40
C GLN A 318 -19.87 -8.77 3.73
N HIS A 319 -20.70 -8.50 4.72
CA HIS A 319 -20.77 -9.33 5.91
C HIS A 319 -21.51 -10.62 5.58
N VAL A 320 -20.91 -11.73 5.93
CA VAL A 320 -21.46 -13.07 5.71
C VAL A 320 -21.72 -13.77 7.04
N SER A 321 -22.31 -14.96 7.01
CA SER A 321 -22.54 -15.77 8.20
C SER A 321 -21.25 -16.04 8.97
N GLY A 322 -21.34 -16.39 10.26
CA GLY A 322 -20.17 -16.62 11.13
C GLY A 322 -19.41 -15.36 11.55
N GLY A 323 -19.97 -14.14 11.30
CA GLY A 323 -19.35 -12.86 11.68
C GLY A 323 -18.12 -12.50 10.86
N ARG A 324 -17.93 -13.12 9.69
CA ARG A 324 -16.83 -12.81 8.78
C ARG A 324 -17.21 -11.72 7.79
N CYS A 325 -16.19 -11.06 7.24
CA CYS A 325 -16.33 -10.08 6.17
C CYS A 325 -15.57 -10.57 4.94
N VAL A 326 -16.27 -10.60 3.80
CA VAL A 326 -15.65 -10.80 2.48
C VAL A 326 -15.56 -9.45 1.79
N TYR A 327 -14.38 -9.13 1.24
CA TYR A 327 -14.19 -7.83 0.60
C TYR A 327 -13.15 -7.90 -0.53
N THR A 328 -13.19 -6.90 -1.40
CA THR A 328 -12.14 -6.71 -2.41
C THR A 328 -11.00 -5.88 -1.84
N PHE A 329 -9.78 -6.34 -2.06
CA PHE A 329 -8.57 -5.70 -1.56
C PHE A 329 -7.61 -5.42 -2.72
N CYS A 330 -6.88 -4.30 -2.64
CA CYS A 330 -5.85 -3.91 -3.61
C CYS A 330 -6.27 -4.12 -5.09
N MET A 331 -7.45 -3.58 -5.48
CA MET A 331 -7.90 -3.62 -6.87
C MET A 331 -6.92 -2.83 -7.75
N CYS A 332 -6.43 -3.45 -8.81
CA CYS A 332 -5.45 -2.91 -9.77
C CYS A 332 -6.10 -2.77 -11.14
N PRO A 333 -6.59 -1.56 -11.51
CA PRO A 333 -7.16 -1.29 -12.81
C PRO A 333 -6.13 -1.45 -13.92
N GLY A 334 -6.54 -2.01 -15.06
CA GLY A 334 -5.63 -2.20 -16.20
C GLY A 334 -4.31 -2.85 -15.81
N GLY A 335 -4.35 -3.81 -14.88
CA GLY A 335 -3.17 -4.39 -14.26
C GLY A 335 -3.06 -5.90 -14.45
N SER A 336 -2.02 -6.46 -13.87
CA SER A 336 -1.70 -7.90 -13.91
C SER A 336 -1.57 -8.49 -12.51
N VAL A 337 -1.74 -9.80 -12.42
CA VAL A 337 -1.45 -10.59 -11.22
C VAL A 337 0.06 -10.82 -11.13
N CYS A 338 0.62 -10.72 -9.94
CA CYS A 338 2.05 -10.90 -9.66
C CYS A 338 2.35 -12.22 -8.97
N ALA A 339 3.50 -12.80 -9.25
CA ALA A 339 4.07 -13.93 -8.52
C ALA A 339 4.83 -13.42 -7.30
N ALA A 340 4.14 -13.33 -6.14
CA ALA A 340 4.61 -12.64 -4.95
C ALA A 340 5.23 -13.57 -3.87
N ALA A 341 5.67 -14.76 -4.28
CA ALA A 341 6.37 -15.70 -3.39
C ALA A 341 7.64 -15.08 -2.80
N SER A 342 7.95 -15.43 -1.56
CA SER A 342 9.21 -15.09 -0.88
C SER A 342 9.72 -16.20 0.03
N GLU A 343 9.08 -17.36 0.01
CA GLU A 343 9.52 -18.59 0.66
C GLU A 343 9.50 -19.74 -0.36
N GLU A 344 10.36 -20.74 -0.14
CA GLU A 344 10.43 -21.91 -1.01
C GLU A 344 9.13 -22.70 -0.98
N ASN A 345 8.76 -23.24 -2.15
CA ASN A 345 7.58 -24.11 -2.30
C ASN A 345 6.26 -23.47 -1.81
N ALA A 346 6.14 -22.16 -1.98
CA ALA A 346 4.97 -21.37 -1.57
C ALA A 346 4.49 -20.46 -2.71
N VAL A 347 3.22 -20.55 -3.10
CA VAL A 347 2.61 -19.65 -4.09
C VAL A 347 1.84 -18.56 -3.38
N VAL A 348 2.14 -17.33 -3.74
CA VAL A 348 1.44 -16.13 -3.27
C VAL A 348 1.13 -15.25 -4.48
N THR A 349 -0.11 -14.79 -4.57
CA THR A 349 -0.51 -13.80 -5.58
C THR A 349 -0.60 -12.41 -4.98
N ASN A 350 -0.38 -11.41 -5.82
CA ASN A 350 -0.67 -10.00 -5.57
C ASN A 350 -1.01 -9.34 -6.91
N GLY A 351 -1.24 -8.03 -6.95
CA GLY A 351 -1.51 -7.32 -8.20
C GLY A 351 -0.71 -6.05 -8.33
N MET A 352 -0.44 -5.66 -9.58
CA MET A 352 0.19 -4.39 -9.92
C MET A 352 -0.46 -3.76 -11.14
N SER A 353 -0.25 -2.45 -11.31
CA SER A 353 -0.57 -1.71 -12.53
C SER A 353 0.54 -0.74 -12.88
N LEU A 354 0.68 -0.44 -14.17
CA LEU A 354 1.44 0.72 -14.63
C LEU A 354 0.66 2.01 -14.31
N HIS A 355 1.35 3.14 -14.35
CA HIS A 355 0.70 4.45 -14.19
C HIS A 355 -0.45 4.66 -15.18
N ALA A 356 -0.26 4.25 -16.42
CA ALA A 356 -1.28 4.38 -17.47
C ALA A 356 -2.52 3.50 -17.26
N ARG A 357 -2.46 2.44 -16.44
CA ARG A 357 -3.57 1.51 -16.18
C ARG A 357 -4.25 1.03 -17.45
N ASN A 358 -3.49 0.78 -18.50
CA ASN A 358 -3.97 0.48 -19.86
C ASN A 358 -3.93 -1.02 -20.22
N GLY A 359 -3.74 -1.89 -19.27
CA GLY A 359 -3.80 -3.33 -19.47
C GLY A 359 -5.24 -3.81 -19.75
N LYS A 360 -5.34 -4.98 -20.37
CA LYS A 360 -6.62 -5.58 -20.76
C LYS A 360 -7.48 -5.97 -19.56
N ASN A 361 -6.85 -6.47 -18.51
CA ASN A 361 -7.53 -6.95 -17.32
C ASN A 361 -7.51 -5.90 -16.18
N ALA A 362 -8.55 -5.96 -15.35
CA ALA A 362 -8.55 -5.45 -13.99
C ALA A 362 -8.39 -6.64 -13.05
N ASN A 363 -7.69 -6.49 -11.94
CA ASN A 363 -7.64 -7.53 -10.93
C ASN A 363 -7.84 -6.98 -9.52
N ALA A 364 -8.35 -7.82 -8.62
CA ALA A 364 -8.50 -7.51 -7.21
C ALA A 364 -8.43 -8.78 -6.37
N ALA A 365 -7.84 -8.73 -5.19
CA ALA A 365 -8.04 -9.81 -4.24
C ALA A 365 -9.50 -9.85 -3.79
N VAL A 366 -10.09 -11.02 -3.73
CA VAL A 366 -11.35 -11.33 -3.06
C VAL A 366 -11.00 -12.17 -1.86
N VAL A 367 -11.13 -11.59 -0.68
CA VAL A 367 -10.60 -12.15 0.56
C VAL A 367 -11.64 -12.19 1.67
N VAL A 368 -11.50 -13.18 2.55
CA VAL A 368 -12.30 -13.34 3.76
C VAL A 368 -11.45 -13.08 4.99
N SER A 369 -12.01 -12.39 5.98
CA SER A 369 -11.33 -12.08 7.22
C SER A 369 -11.06 -13.33 8.07
N VAL A 370 -9.84 -13.42 8.62
CA VAL A 370 -9.39 -14.39 9.62
C VAL A 370 -8.84 -13.65 10.85
N ASP A 371 -9.00 -14.25 12.01
CA ASP A 371 -8.58 -13.68 13.27
C ASP A 371 -8.12 -14.76 14.26
N GLY A 372 -7.92 -14.38 15.51
CA GLY A 372 -7.41 -15.29 16.53
C GLY A 372 -8.18 -16.62 16.69
N ARG A 373 -9.44 -16.71 16.26
CA ARG A 373 -10.22 -17.96 16.27
C ARG A 373 -9.66 -19.02 15.34
N ASP A 374 -8.99 -18.60 14.26
CA ASP A 374 -8.45 -19.49 13.23
C ASP A 374 -7.08 -20.06 13.61
N PHE A 375 -6.42 -19.49 14.62
CA PHE A 375 -5.05 -19.88 15.04
C PHE A 375 -4.82 -19.75 16.56
N ASP A 376 -5.88 -19.96 17.37
CA ASP A 376 -5.84 -20.04 18.85
C ASP A 376 -5.20 -18.80 19.52
N ASN A 377 -5.30 -17.62 18.91
CA ASN A 377 -4.63 -16.39 19.34
C ASN A 377 -3.09 -16.52 19.49
N ASP A 378 -2.48 -17.49 18.81
CA ASP A 378 -1.04 -17.71 18.81
C ASP A 378 -0.40 -17.08 17.57
N PRO A 379 0.50 -16.08 17.73
CA PRO A 379 1.13 -15.39 16.61
C PRO A 379 1.99 -16.32 15.73
N THR A 380 2.55 -17.38 16.29
CA THR A 380 3.33 -18.38 15.53
C THR A 380 2.41 -19.24 14.67
N LYS A 381 1.24 -19.62 15.19
CA LYS A 381 0.21 -20.33 14.43
C LYS A 381 -0.39 -19.46 13.35
N ALA A 382 -0.56 -18.14 13.56
CA ALA A 382 -1.01 -17.22 12.54
C ALA A 382 -0.06 -17.17 11.33
N VAL A 383 1.26 -17.12 11.57
CA VAL A 383 2.28 -17.22 10.53
C VAL A 383 2.27 -18.59 9.85
N ALA A 384 2.15 -19.67 10.65
CA ALA A 384 2.09 -21.03 10.12
C ALA A 384 0.85 -21.26 9.24
N PHE A 385 -0.30 -20.70 9.62
CA PHE A 385 -1.54 -20.77 8.83
C PHE A 385 -1.36 -20.19 7.42
N GLN A 386 -0.78 -18.97 7.31
CA GLN A 386 -0.45 -18.40 5.99
C GLN A 386 0.47 -19.34 5.19
N ARG A 387 1.55 -19.82 5.81
CA ARG A 387 2.54 -20.70 5.14
C ARG A 387 1.92 -22.00 4.65
N GLN A 388 1.06 -22.64 5.46
CA GLN A 388 0.36 -23.86 5.08
C GLN A 388 -0.52 -23.66 3.83
N LEU A 389 -1.26 -22.55 3.76
CA LEU A 389 -2.10 -22.20 2.61
C LEU A 389 -1.23 -21.97 1.36
N GLU A 390 -0.12 -21.23 1.48
CA GLU A 390 0.80 -20.92 0.39
C GLU A 390 1.47 -22.18 -0.17
N GLN A 391 1.86 -23.12 0.72
CA GLN A 391 2.41 -24.41 0.32
C GLN A 391 1.35 -25.35 -0.29
N ALA A 392 0.10 -25.29 0.20
CA ALA A 392 -1.00 -26.03 -0.42
C ALA A 392 -1.25 -25.52 -1.85
N ALA A 393 -1.21 -24.21 -2.06
CA ALA A 393 -1.32 -23.62 -3.39
C ALA A 393 -0.16 -24.05 -4.31
N TYR A 394 1.07 -24.09 -3.82
CA TYR A 394 2.23 -24.58 -4.59
C TYR A 394 2.05 -26.03 -5.05
N ARG A 395 1.58 -26.90 -4.17
CA ARG A 395 1.30 -28.32 -4.53
C ARG A 395 0.15 -28.44 -5.53
N ALA A 396 -0.93 -27.69 -5.32
CA ALA A 396 -2.09 -27.70 -6.22
C ALA A 396 -1.76 -27.12 -7.61
N GLY A 397 -0.83 -26.18 -7.70
CA GLY A 397 -0.29 -25.66 -8.96
C GLY A 397 0.58 -26.67 -9.72
N GLY A 398 1.01 -27.76 -9.07
CA GLY A 398 1.88 -28.78 -9.69
C GLY A 398 3.38 -28.46 -9.54
N GLY A 399 3.75 -27.51 -8.70
CA GLY A 399 5.14 -27.09 -8.48
C GLY A 399 5.61 -26.01 -9.46
N GLY A 400 6.90 -25.65 -9.41
CA GLY A 400 7.49 -24.64 -10.30
C GLY A 400 6.90 -23.25 -10.20
N TYR A 401 6.19 -22.96 -9.11
CA TYR A 401 5.44 -21.72 -8.85
C TYR A 401 4.32 -21.41 -9.86
N LEU A 402 3.79 -22.44 -10.52
CA LEU A 402 2.51 -22.35 -11.21
C LEU A 402 1.41 -22.07 -10.18
N ALA A 403 0.49 -21.16 -10.48
CA ALA A 403 -0.59 -20.86 -9.54
C ALA A 403 -1.83 -21.72 -9.81
N PRO A 404 -2.46 -22.29 -8.77
CA PRO A 404 -3.76 -22.93 -8.94
C PRO A 404 -4.81 -21.90 -9.34
N ALA A 405 -5.69 -22.23 -10.29
CA ALA A 405 -6.71 -21.31 -10.78
C ALA A 405 -7.99 -22.06 -11.19
N GLU A 406 -9.10 -21.37 -11.09
CA GLU A 406 -10.38 -21.78 -11.68
C GLU A 406 -11.21 -20.55 -12.07
N THR A 407 -12.29 -20.74 -12.83
CA THR A 407 -13.21 -19.64 -13.12
C THR A 407 -14.17 -19.38 -11.96
N VAL A 408 -14.66 -18.13 -11.85
CA VAL A 408 -15.69 -17.77 -10.84
C VAL A 408 -16.90 -18.69 -10.94
N GLY A 409 -17.38 -19.00 -12.15
CA GLY A 409 -18.50 -19.91 -12.35
C GLY A 409 -18.21 -21.33 -11.85
N SER A 410 -16.98 -21.82 -12.02
CA SER A 410 -16.53 -23.11 -11.49
C SER A 410 -16.47 -23.11 -9.96
N PHE A 411 -15.84 -22.09 -9.36
CA PHE A 411 -15.73 -21.94 -7.91
C PHE A 411 -17.09 -21.91 -7.21
N LEU A 412 -18.04 -21.13 -7.77
CA LEU A 412 -19.39 -21.05 -7.23
C LEU A 412 -20.15 -22.39 -7.32
N ALA A 413 -19.85 -23.20 -8.34
CA ALA A 413 -20.42 -24.52 -8.54
C ALA A 413 -19.64 -25.67 -7.88
N GLY A 414 -18.47 -25.39 -7.26
CA GLY A 414 -17.61 -26.39 -6.61
C GLY A 414 -17.02 -27.43 -7.56
N ARG A 415 -16.59 -27.01 -8.79
CA ARG A 415 -16.15 -27.92 -9.84
C ARG A 415 -14.62 -28.01 -10.02
N GLY A 416 -13.88 -27.01 -9.60
CA GLY A 416 -12.41 -26.97 -9.76
C GLY A 416 -11.93 -26.91 -11.21
N GLN A 417 -12.68 -26.24 -12.11
CA GLN A 417 -12.41 -26.22 -13.56
C GLN A 417 -11.97 -24.83 -14.03
N LEU A 418 -11.04 -24.80 -14.97
CA LEU A 418 -10.55 -23.57 -15.61
C LEU A 418 -10.95 -23.54 -17.09
N GLU A 419 -12.18 -23.13 -17.34
CA GLU A 419 -12.70 -22.94 -18.70
C GLU A 419 -12.49 -21.47 -19.10
N LEU A 420 -11.38 -21.20 -19.78
CA LEU A 420 -11.00 -19.84 -20.18
C LEU A 420 -11.93 -19.30 -21.28
N GLY A 421 -12.52 -18.13 -21.02
CA GLY A 421 -13.31 -17.36 -21.97
C GLY A 421 -12.55 -16.13 -22.48
N ALA A 422 -13.19 -14.97 -22.39
CA ALA A 422 -12.59 -13.69 -22.80
C ALA A 422 -11.48 -13.22 -21.86
N VAL A 423 -11.54 -13.60 -20.58
CA VAL A 423 -10.54 -13.30 -19.57
C VAL A 423 -9.42 -14.34 -19.65
N GLN A 424 -8.20 -13.86 -19.90
CA GLN A 424 -6.99 -14.68 -19.87
C GLN A 424 -6.19 -14.33 -18.62
N PRO A 425 -5.70 -15.32 -17.83
CA PRO A 425 -4.94 -15.06 -16.62
C PRO A 425 -3.62 -14.36 -16.95
N THR A 426 -3.23 -13.40 -16.10
CA THR A 426 -2.03 -12.61 -16.28
C THR A 426 -0.88 -13.01 -15.34
N TYR A 427 -1.07 -14.03 -14.51
CA TYR A 427 -0.03 -14.53 -13.61
C TYR A 427 1.21 -15.02 -14.39
N PRO A 428 2.41 -14.47 -14.18
CA PRO A 428 3.53 -14.60 -15.12
C PRO A 428 4.12 -16.00 -15.19
N ARG A 429 4.00 -16.82 -14.12
CA ARG A 429 4.48 -18.20 -14.11
C ARG A 429 3.53 -19.19 -14.79
N GLY A 430 2.32 -18.74 -15.17
CA GLY A 430 1.26 -19.60 -15.68
C GLY A 430 0.38 -20.18 -14.56
N VAL A 431 -0.76 -20.71 -14.97
CA VAL A 431 -1.78 -21.24 -14.07
C VAL A 431 -2.10 -22.70 -14.37
N THR A 432 -2.55 -23.43 -13.34
CA THR A 432 -2.98 -24.83 -13.43
C THR A 432 -4.41 -24.94 -12.92
N PRO A 433 -5.34 -25.65 -13.63
CA PRO A 433 -6.67 -25.91 -13.12
C PRO A 433 -6.65 -26.62 -11.77
N ALA A 434 -7.37 -26.09 -10.79
CA ALA A 434 -7.46 -26.70 -9.46
C ALA A 434 -8.72 -26.22 -8.72
N ASP A 435 -9.24 -27.05 -7.81
CA ASP A 435 -10.30 -26.67 -6.89
C ASP A 435 -9.74 -25.73 -5.81
N LEU A 436 -9.93 -24.44 -5.99
CA LEU A 436 -9.49 -23.42 -5.04
C LEU A 436 -10.24 -23.51 -3.71
N GLY A 437 -11.48 -23.99 -3.74
CA GLY A 437 -12.27 -24.18 -2.54
C GLY A 437 -11.66 -25.20 -1.57
N ALA A 438 -11.05 -26.25 -2.10
CA ALA A 438 -10.38 -27.29 -1.32
C ALA A 438 -9.04 -26.83 -0.67
N LEU A 439 -8.50 -25.67 -1.07
CA LEU A 439 -7.27 -25.11 -0.49
C LEU A 439 -7.51 -24.34 0.81
N LEU A 440 -8.76 -24.04 1.11
CA LEU A 440 -9.16 -23.27 2.28
C LEU A 440 -10.01 -24.14 3.22
N PRO A 441 -10.05 -23.84 4.51
CA PRO A 441 -11.09 -24.39 5.39
C PRO A 441 -12.49 -24.15 4.82
N ASP A 442 -13.38 -25.13 4.97
CA ASP A 442 -14.74 -25.12 4.39
C ASP A 442 -15.54 -23.86 4.73
N GLU A 443 -15.39 -23.38 5.96
CA GLU A 443 -16.05 -22.14 6.42
C GLU A 443 -15.60 -20.91 5.62
N LEU A 444 -14.29 -20.79 5.35
CA LEU A 444 -13.73 -19.68 4.58
C LEU A 444 -14.10 -19.77 3.11
N SER A 445 -14.09 -20.98 2.55
CA SER A 445 -14.49 -21.27 1.18
C SER A 445 -15.97 -20.93 0.96
N SER A 446 -16.86 -21.36 1.88
CA SER A 446 -18.28 -21.02 1.86
C SER A 446 -18.52 -19.51 1.95
N ALA A 447 -17.82 -18.83 2.87
CA ALA A 447 -17.91 -17.39 3.02
C ALA A 447 -17.52 -16.65 1.73
N LEU A 448 -16.45 -17.08 1.03
CA LEU A 448 -16.04 -16.50 -0.25
C LEU A 448 -17.07 -16.69 -1.35
N ARG A 449 -17.74 -17.88 -1.42
CA ARG A 449 -18.86 -18.11 -2.36
C ARG A 449 -20.01 -17.15 -2.11
N ASP A 450 -20.41 -16.97 -0.84
CA ASP A 450 -21.46 -16.01 -0.45
C ASP A 450 -21.08 -14.55 -0.81
N GLY A 451 -19.82 -14.18 -0.57
CA GLY A 451 -19.27 -12.88 -0.92
C GLY A 451 -19.32 -12.61 -2.42
N LEU A 452 -18.82 -13.55 -3.25
CA LEU A 452 -18.82 -13.46 -4.71
C LEU A 452 -20.24 -13.35 -5.27
N ASN A 453 -21.18 -14.17 -4.77
CA ASN A 453 -22.59 -14.07 -5.13
C ASN A 453 -23.18 -12.67 -4.82
N SER A 454 -22.81 -12.10 -3.67
CA SER A 454 -23.22 -10.75 -3.31
C SER A 454 -22.58 -9.68 -4.21
N PHE A 455 -21.31 -9.84 -4.57
CA PHE A 455 -20.61 -8.91 -5.45
C PHE A 455 -21.23 -8.89 -6.86
N GLY A 456 -21.64 -10.04 -7.38
CA GLY A 456 -22.37 -10.12 -8.64
C GLY A 456 -23.69 -9.33 -8.67
N ARG A 457 -24.31 -9.10 -7.52
CA ARG A 457 -25.50 -8.21 -7.40
C ARG A 457 -25.13 -6.73 -7.39
N LYS A 458 -23.94 -6.40 -6.89
CA LYS A 458 -23.46 -5.00 -6.75
C LYS A 458 -22.74 -4.49 -7.99
N LEU A 459 -21.98 -5.35 -8.67
CA LEU A 459 -21.17 -5.01 -9.84
C LEU A 459 -21.33 -6.10 -10.90
N ALA A 460 -21.87 -5.74 -12.07
CA ALA A 460 -22.24 -6.68 -13.11
C ALA A 460 -21.07 -7.56 -13.60
N ALA A 461 -19.85 -7.02 -13.64
CA ALA A 461 -18.65 -7.76 -14.02
C ALA A 461 -18.41 -9.02 -13.16
N TYR A 462 -18.81 -9.03 -11.89
CA TYR A 462 -18.73 -10.20 -11.01
C TYR A 462 -19.76 -11.31 -11.30
N ARG A 463 -20.67 -11.10 -12.26
CA ARG A 463 -21.55 -12.15 -12.77
C ARG A 463 -20.95 -12.94 -13.93
N ALA A 464 -19.85 -12.46 -14.50
CA ALA A 464 -19.18 -13.14 -15.60
C ALA A 464 -18.63 -14.50 -15.11
N PRO A 465 -19.11 -15.63 -15.64
CA PRO A 465 -18.70 -16.95 -15.16
C PRO A 465 -17.26 -17.29 -15.55
N ASP A 466 -16.72 -16.63 -16.57
CA ASP A 466 -15.37 -16.78 -17.11
C ASP A 466 -14.33 -15.83 -16.50
N ALA A 467 -14.72 -15.02 -15.50
CA ALA A 467 -13.75 -14.32 -14.66
C ALA A 467 -12.85 -15.34 -13.97
N VAL A 468 -11.54 -15.06 -13.89
CA VAL A 468 -10.54 -16.02 -13.40
C VAL A 468 -10.21 -15.72 -11.95
N LEU A 469 -10.20 -16.75 -11.10
CA LEU A 469 -9.64 -16.74 -9.76
C LEU A 469 -8.28 -17.43 -9.79
N THR A 470 -7.25 -16.74 -9.29
CA THR A 470 -5.89 -17.26 -9.17
C THR A 470 -5.49 -17.25 -7.68
N GLY A 471 -5.02 -18.34 -7.18
CA GLY A 471 -4.77 -18.50 -5.74
C GLY A 471 -3.30 -18.67 -5.38
N LEU A 472 -2.95 -18.39 -4.13
CA LEU A 472 -3.71 -17.77 -3.05
C LEU A 472 -3.18 -16.37 -2.74
N GLU A 473 -4.06 -15.47 -2.35
CA GLU A 473 -3.67 -14.20 -1.73
C GLU A 473 -3.78 -14.33 -0.20
N THR A 474 -2.66 -14.37 0.49
CA THR A 474 -2.59 -14.64 1.93
C THR A 474 -1.95 -13.51 2.71
N ARG A 475 -1.32 -12.55 2.02
CA ARG A 475 -0.50 -11.50 2.64
C ARG A 475 -1.14 -10.13 2.51
N THR A 476 -2.43 -10.03 2.88
CA THR A 476 -3.17 -8.75 2.87
C THR A 476 -2.71 -7.80 3.97
N SER A 477 -2.10 -8.32 5.03
CA SER A 477 -1.56 -7.58 6.18
C SER A 477 -0.60 -8.47 6.97
N SER A 478 0.16 -7.87 7.91
CA SER A 478 0.95 -8.65 8.87
C SER A 478 0.06 -9.52 9.73
N PRO A 479 0.40 -10.80 9.95
CA PRO A 479 -0.34 -11.68 10.87
C PRO A 479 -0.03 -11.40 12.34
N VAL A 480 0.98 -10.57 12.61
CA VAL A 480 1.46 -10.27 13.97
C VAL A 480 1.56 -8.77 14.21
N ARG A 481 1.56 -8.41 15.48
CA ARG A 481 1.86 -7.06 15.96
C ARG A 481 2.91 -7.13 17.05
N LEU A 482 3.97 -6.33 16.91
CA LEU A 482 4.95 -6.07 17.96
C LEU A 482 4.52 -4.84 18.74
N LEU A 483 4.24 -4.99 20.04
CA LEU A 483 3.67 -3.91 20.85
C LEU A 483 4.64 -2.75 21.05
N ARG A 484 4.08 -1.55 20.99
CA ARG A 484 4.77 -0.30 21.25
C ARG A 484 3.88 0.67 22.04
N ASP A 485 4.48 1.49 22.86
CA ASP A 485 3.80 2.59 23.54
C ASP A 485 3.20 3.57 22.54
N LYS A 486 2.00 4.07 22.81
CA LYS A 486 1.22 4.88 21.87
C LYS A 486 1.77 6.30 21.68
N GLU A 487 2.48 6.83 22.69
CA GLU A 487 3.01 8.21 22.68
C GLU A 487 4.45 8.25 22.21
N THR A 488 5.28 7.39 22.78
CA THR A 488 6.72 7.33 22.49
C THR A 488 7.06 6.49 21.27
N LEU A 489 6.16 5.61 20.85
CA LEU A 489 6.32 4.60 19.78
C LEU A 489 7.48 3.62 20.02
N VAL A 490 8.03 3.58 21.22
CA VAL A 490 9.07 2.62 21.63
C VAL A 490 8.42 1.29 21.97
N CYS A 491 9.08 0.19 21.64
CA CYS A 491 8.67 -1.16 22.03
C CYS A 491 8.55 -1.24 23.56
N GLU A 492 7.39 -1.75 24.03
CA GLU A 492 7.11 -1.85 25.47
C GLU A 492 8.12 -2.71 26.22
N ALA A 493 8.63 -3.75 25.56
CA ALA A 493 9.56 -4.71 26.14
C ALA A 493 11.05 -4.40 25.89
N LEU A 494 11.37 -3.48 24.99
CA LEU A 494 12.77 -3.20 24.62
C LEU A 494 12.97 -1.70 24.31
N PRO A 495 13.44 -0.91 25.28
CA PRO A 495 13.87 0.46 25.06
C PRO A 495 14.90 0.56 23.93
N GLY A 496 14.75 1.54 23.04
CA GLY A 496 15.60 1.74 21.88
C GLY A 496 15.07 1.10 20.60
N LEU A 497 14.06 0.23 20.67
CA LEU A 497 13.40 -0.37 19.51
C LEU A 497 12.10 0.37 19.19
N TYR A 498 11.93 0.80 17.94
CA TYR A 498 10.71 1.43 17.40
C TYR A 498 10.06 0.50 16.38
N PRO A 499 9.06 -0.31 16.76
CA PRO A 499 8.29 -1.12 15.81
C PRO A 499 7.55 -0.22 14.82
N CYS A 500 7.78 -0.38 13.52
CA CYS A 500 7.35 0.56 12.51
C CYS A 500 6.70 -0.12 11.30
N GLY A 501 5.68 0.52 10.78
CA GLY A 501 5.05 0.17 9.51
C GLY A 501 4.19 -1.09 9.55
N GLU A 502 4.05 -1.71 8.38
CA GLU A 502 3.14 -2.83 8.19
C GLU A 502 3.64 -4.11 8.88
N GLY A 503 4.94 -4.38 8.86
CA GLY A 503 5.53 -5.55 9.51
C GLY A 503 5.28 -5.59 11.01
N ALA A 504 5.38 -4.43 11.66
CA ALA A 504 5.08 -4.27 13.07
C ALA A 504 3.57 -4.23 13.38
N GLY A 505 2.70 -4.28 12.37
CA GLY A 505 1.24 -4.35 12.55
C GLY A 505 0.53 -3.00 12.67
N TYR A 506 1.17 -1.86 12.33
CA TYR A 506 0.61 -0.51 12.52
C TYR A 506 0.20 0.19 11.23
N ALA A 507 0.48 -0.37 10.07
CA ALA A 507 0.11 0.20 8.78
C ALA A 507 -0.46 -0.87 7.84
N GLY A 508 -1.03 -0.42 6.72
CA GLY A 508 -1.51 -1.29 5.66
C GLY A 508 -1.53 -0.52 4.33
N GLY A 509 -0.41 -0.55 3.59
CA GLY A 509 -0.22 0.13 2.32
C GLY A 509 0.77 1.30 2.38
N ILE A 510 1.16 1.83 1.21
CA ILE A 510 2.26 2.78 1.02
C ILE A 510 2.12 4.02 1.91
N MET A 511 0.99 4.75 1.80
CA MET A 511 0.80 6.01 2.51
C MET A 511 0.85 5.84 4.03
N THR A 512 0.11 4.87 4.58
CA THR A 512 0.06 4.66 6.03
C THR A 512 1.38 4.16 6.59
N ALA A 513 2.12 3.34 5.82
CA ALA A 513 3.44 2.89 6.21
C ALA A 513 4.46 4.05 6.21
N ALA A 514 4.45 4.90 5.19
CA ALA A 514 5.28 6.09 5.11
C ALA A 514 5.00 7.07 6.27
N VAL A 515 3.73 7.35 6.55
CA VAL A 515 3.30 8.18 7.69
C VAL A 515 3.79 7.61 9.01
N ASP A 516 3.68 6.29 9.21
CA ASP A 516 4.16 5.65 10.43
C ASP A 516 5.69 5.73 10.56
N GLY A 517 6.42 5.63 9.43
CA GLY A 517 7.87 5.88 9.39
C GLY A 517 8.24 7.29 9.84
N VAL A 518 7.53 8.30 9.31
CA VAL A 518 7.71 9.72 9.73
C VAL A 518 7.43 9.88 11.22
N ARG A 519 6.38 9.24 11.75
CA ARG A 519 6.04 9.31 13.18
C ARG A 519 7.11 8.68 14.07
N CYS A 520 7.62 7.49 13.72
CA CYS A 520 8.68 6.83 14.48
C CYS A 520 9.96 7.66 14.48
N ALA A 521 10.35 8.22 13.33
CA ALA A 521 11.49 9.12 13.24
C ALA A 521 11.28 10.39 14.08
N ALA A 522 10.12 11.02 14.00
CA ALA A 522 9.78 12.21 14.79
C ALA A 522 9.78 11.93 16.31
N ALA A 523 9.29 10.76 16.72
CA ALA A 523 9.30 10.34 18.12
C ALA A 523 10.74 10.13 18.64
N LEU A 524 11.62 9.53 17.83
CA LEU A 524 13.04 9.42 18.12
C LEU A 524 13.69 10.81 18.24
N MET A 525 13.49 11.67 17.24
CA MET A 525 14.04 13.03 17.19
C MET A 525 13.61 13.88 18.37
N LYS A 526 12.36 13.73 18.84
CA LYS A 526 11.83 14.48 20.00
C LYS A 526 12.63 14.22 21.28
N ARG A 527 13.31 13.07 21.41
CA ARG A 527 14.11 12.69 22.58
C ARG A 527 15.58 12.99 22.39
N TYR A 528 16.08 12.86 21.18
CA TYR A 528 17.50 12.85 20.89
C TYR A 528 17.90 13.95 19.92
N LYS A 529 19.17 14.38 20.03
CA LYS A 529 19.87 15.14 18.99
C LYS A 529 20.85 14.22 18.25
N PRO A 530 21.27 14.59 17.02
CA PRO A 530 22.24 13.80 16.26
C PRO A 530 23.51 13.50 17.05
N CYS A 531 24.17 12.36 16.78
CA CYS A 531 25.52 12.09 17.24
C CYS A 531 26.49 13.07 16.54
N GLU A 532 27.54 13.48 17.24
CA GLU A 532 28.60 14.35 16.74
C GLU A 532 29.39 13.75 15.58
#